data_571a272ce680eb103be519bcae00bc6a
#
_entry.id   571a272ce680eb103be519bcae00bc6a
#
_cell.length_a   1.000
_cell.length_b   1.000
_cell.length_c   1.000
_cell.angle_alpha   90.00
_cell.angle_beta   90.00
_cell.angle_gamma   90.00
#
_symmetry.space_group_name_H-M   'P 1'
#
loop_
_entity.id
_entity.type
_entity.pdbx_description
1 polymer ?
#
loop_
_entity_poly.entity_id
_entity_poly.type
_entity_poly.pdbx_seq_one_letter_code
_entity_poly.pdbx_strand_id
1 'polypeptide(L)'
;MTSAAVGRTLIEIDGAGSAIVFVHGLGGTSNSFQMLLGALGGFRCVRPDLPGSGRSPRPFQALTMELFVATIWDVVQKVGGGPTHLVGHSLGTLVCLLLAAQQPEWVKSLTLFGPIAEPSDPARQRLRDRAREARQDGMIGIADAASSGGVSSASSSANALLAPFVRESHMRQDPEGFAQSCEALATAEGADLRFLRCPTLIVTGDEDAVAPPSAAQAIADKVKGAKVKVLEHCGHWTPFERPRDCARLLSEHVRANETA
;
A
#
# COMPACT_ATOMS: atom_id res chain seq x y z
N MET A 1 20.11 -2.74 -5.46
CA MET A 1 18.86 -2.36 -6.12
C MET A 1 18.99 -2.64 -7.61
N THR A 2 18.03 -3.35 -8.19
CA THR A 2 17.97 -3.67 -9.63
C THR A 2 16.57 -3.34 -10.12
N SER A 3 16.45 -2.63 -11.24
CA SER A 3 15.17 -2.37 -11.90
C SER A 3 14.90 -3.47 -12.94
N ALA A 4 13.65 -3.93 -12.99
CA ALA A 4 13.18 -4.94 -13.94
C ALA A 4 11.74 -4.62 -14.37
N ALA A 5 11.16 -5.46 -15.23
CA ALA A 5 9.76 -5.35 -15.64
C ALA A 5 9.09 -6.73 -15.63
N VAL A 6 7.84 -6.73 -15.18
CA VAL A 6 6.91 -7.86 -15.32
C VAL A 6 5.76 -7.38 -16.22
N GLY A 7 5.81 -7.80 -17.50
CA GLY A 7 4.97 -7.20 -18.53
C GLY A 7 5.30 -5.71 -18.69
N ARG A 8 4.33 -4.85 -18.42
CA ARG A 8 4.48 -3.37 -18.43
C ARG A 8 4.71 -2.76 -17.04
N THR A 9 4.68 -3.59 -15.98
CA THR A 9 4.87 -3.15 -14.60
C THR A 9 6.34 -3.06 -14.27
N LEU A 10 6.82 -1.86 -13.97
CA LEU A 10 8.19 -1.62 -13.53
C LEU A 10 8.31 -2.01 -12.06
N ILE A 11 9.35 -2.75 -11.73
CA ILE A 11 9.63 -3.22 -10.38
C ILE A 11 11.04 -2.87 -9.96
N GLU A 12 11.23 -2.66 -8.67
CA GLU A 12 12.54 -2.60 -8.05
C GLU A 12 12.75 -3.81 -7.15
N ILE A 13 13.95 -4.38 -7.22
CA ILE A 13 14.34 -5.55 -6.44
C ILE A 13 15.57 -5.23 -5.63
N ASP A 14 15.50 -5.45 -4.33
CA ASP A 14 16.61 -5.31 -3.39
C ASP A 14 16.76 -6.60 -2.58
N GLY A 15 18.01 -7.00 -2.32
CA GLY A 15 18.32 -8.15 -1.52
C GLY A 15 18.11 -9.49 -2.23
N ALA A 16 18.15 -10.56 -1.43
CA ALA A 16 17.99 -11.94 -1.89
C ALA A 16 17.35 -12.77 -0.77
N GLY A 17 16.81 -13.94 -1.11
CA GLY A 17 16.09 -14.82 -0.18
C GLY A 17 14.61 -14.85 -0.47
N SER A 18 13.80 -15.14 0.55
CA SER A 18 12.34 -15.19 0.46
C SER A 18 11.76 -13.83 0.06
N ALA A 19 10.73 -13.84 -0.78
CA ALA A 19 10.22 -12.62 -1.34
C ALA A 19 9.24 -11.89 -0.42
N ILE A 20 9.37 -10.56 -0.38
CA ILE A 20 8.39 -9.62 0.17
C ILE A 20 7.96 -8.73 -0.98
N VAL A 21 6.68 -8.76 -1.34
CA VAL A 21 6.10 -7.88 -2.36
C VAL A 21 5.36 -6.72 -1.70
N PHE A 22 5.75 -5.50 -2.06
CA PHE A 22 5.21 -4.27 -1.50
C PHE A 22 4.26 -3.59 -2.48
N VAL A 23 3.06 -3.26 -2.02
CA VAL A 23 2.00 -2.65 -2.84
C VAL A 23 1.66 -1.28 -2.29
N HIS A 24 2.03 -0.22 -3.01
CA HIS A 24 1.81 1.16 -2.59
C HIS A 24 0.35 1.61 -2.72
N GLY A 25 0.00 2.74 -2.10
CA GLY A 25 -1.30 3.39 -2.18
C GLY A 25 -1.41 4.44 -3.28
N LEU A 26 -2.53 5.17 -3.30
CA LEU A 26 -2.73 6.32 -4.19
C LEU A 26 -1.60 7.35 -4.00
N GLY A 27 -1.08 7.89 -5.10
CA GLY A 27 0.03 8.84 -5.09
C GLY A 27 1.39 8.25 -4.69
N GLY A 28 1.43 6.94 -4.38
CA GLY A 28 2.66 6.22 -4.06
C GLY A 28 3.41 5.69 -5.29
N THR A 29 4.58 5.13 -5.03
CA THR A 29 5.45 4.44 -5.99
C THR A 29 6.24 3.35 -5.27
N SER A 30 7.10 2.63 -5.97
CA SER A 30 8.10 1.72 -5.39
C SER A 30 8.91 2.34 -4.23
N ASN A 31 9.08 3.67 -4.22
CA ASN A 31 9.78 4.39 -3.16
C ASN A 31 9.01 4.48 -1.84
N SER A 32 7.72 4.18 -1.83
CA SER A 32 6.86 4.31 -0.63
C SER A 32 7.36 3.49 0.56
N PHE A 33 8.16 2.46 0.31
CA PHE A 33 8.68 1.58 1.35
C PHE A 33 10.20 1.63 1.51
N GLN A 34 10.88 2.58 0.85
CA GLN A 34 12.34 2.65 0.83
C GLN A 34 12.96 2.68 2.22
N MET A 35 12.32 3.38 3.17
CA MET A 35 12.85 3.52 4.54
C MET A 35 12.75 2.24 5.38
N LEU A 36 12.02 1.23 4.92
CA LEU A 36 11.84 -0.04 5.65
C LEU A 36 12.89 -1.09 5.27
N LEU A 37 13.52 -0.96 4.10
CA LEU A 37 14.36 -2.02 3.51
C LEU A 37 15.58 -2.36 4.34
N GLY A 38 16.15 -1.38 5.05
CA GLY A 38 17.34 -1.60 5.88
C GLY A 38 17.18 -2.65 6.99
N ALA A 39 15.94 -2.91 7.43
CA ALA A 39 15.63 -3.92 8.46
C ALA A 39 15.34 -5.32 7.87
N LEU A 40 15.31 -5.48 6.54
CA LEU A 40 14.86 -6.68 5.85
C LEU A 40 16.01 -7.47 5.22
N GLY A 41 17.19 -7.38 5.80
CA GLY A 41 18.33 -8.21 5.38
C GLY A 41 17.97 -9.71 5.38
N GLY A 42 18.33 -10.42 4.29
CA GLY A 42 17.97 -11.81 4.07
C GLY A 42 16.66 -12.03 3.31
N PHE A 43 15.92 -10.97 2.99
CA PHE A 43 14.74 -11.02 2.14
C PHE A 43 15.00 -10.37 0.78
N ARG A 44 14.27 -10.84 -0.23
CA ARG A 44 14.18 -10.21 -1.53
C ARG A 44 12.97 -9.28 -1.55
N CYS A 45 13.20 -7.98 -1.43
CA CYS A 45 12.18 -6.94 -1.44
C CYS A 45 11.82 -6.57 -2.87
N VAL A 46 10.60 -6.83 -3.30
CA VAL A 46 10.07 -6.56 -4.65
C VAL A 46 9.05 -5.43 -4.53
N ARG A 47 9.29 -4.32 -5.22
CA ARG A 47 8.49 -3.09 -5.11
C ARG A 47 8.01 -2.66 -6.50
N PRO A 48 6.82 -3.08 -6.95
CA PRO A 48 6.23 -2.59 -8.18
C PRO A 48 5.76 -1.14 -8.07
N ASP A 49 5.85 -0.42 -9.17
CA ASP A 49 5.01 0.74 -9.43
C ASP A 49 3.70 0.20 -10.03
N LEU A 50 2.55 0.44 -9.41
CA LEU A 50 1.26 -0.01 -9.93
C LEU A 50 0.96 0.60 -11.31
N PRO A 51 0.18 -0.07 -12.18
CA PRO A 51 -0.20 0.48 -13.48
C PRO A 51 -0.74 1.91 -13.37
N GLY A 52 -0.22 2.83 -14.18
CA GLY A 52 -0.58 4.24 -14.15
C GLY A 52 0.07 5.06 -13.02
N SER A 53 1.01 4.46 -12.27
CA SER A 53 1.74 5.14 -11.20
C SER A 53 3.25 5.04 -11.41
N GLY A 54 3.97 6.05 -10.96
CA GLY A 54 5.43 6.09 -10.99
C GLY A 54 5.97 5.90 -12.41
N ARG A 55 6.74 4.83 -12.63
CA ARG A 55 7.35 4.50 -13.93
C ARG A 55 6.54 3.48 -14.74
N SER A 56 5.49 2.89 -14.15
CA SER A 56 4.62 1.94 -14.86
C SER A 56 3.60 2.70 -15.69
N PRO A 57 3.60 2.52 -17.02
CA PRO A 57 2.68 3.23 -17.88
C PRO A 57 1.24 2.79 -17.63
N ARG A 58 0.31 3.70 -17.83
CA ARG A 58 -1.11 3.38 -17.86
C ARG A 58 -1.41 2.43 -19.03
N PRO A 59 -2.19 1.37 -18.83
CA PRO A 59 -2.68 0.52 -19.93
C PRO A 59 -3.73 1.26 -20.78
N PHE A 60 -4.08 0.72 -21.94
CA PHE A 60 -5.17 1.27 -22.77
C PHE A 60 -6.55 1.08 -22.13
N GLN A 61 -6.73 -0.03 -21.41
CA GLN A 61 -7.96 -0.31 -20.67
C GLN A 61 -8.02 0.52 -19.38
N ALA A 62 -9.21 0.74 -18.85
CA ALA A 62 -9.39 1.42 -17.59
C ALA A 62 -8.71 0.65 -16.45
N LEU A 63 -8.17 1.38 -15.47
CA LEU A 63 -7.67 0.80 -14.23
C LEU A 63 -8.85 0.32 -13.39
N THR A 64 -8.77 -0.93 -12.92
CA THR A 64 -9.73 -1.53 -12.00
C THR A 64 -9.01 -2.20 -10.84
N MET A 65 -9.72 -2.52 -9.78
CA MET A 65 -9.13 -3.26 -8.66
C MET A 65 -8.67 -4.65 -9.08
N GLU A 66 -9.43 -5.33 -9.95
CA GLU A 66 -9.08 -6.64 -10.50
C GLU A 66 -7.78 -6.57 -11.30
N LEU A 67 -7.57 -5.49 -12.06
CA LEU A 67 -6.32 -5.29 -12.80
C LEU A 67 -5.13 -5.10 -11.86
N PHE A 68 -5.29 -4.35 -10.78
CA PHE A 68 -4.22 -4.21 -9.77
C PHE A 68 -3.91 -5.56 -9.12
N VAL A 69 -4.93 -6.32 -8.72
CA VAL A 69 -4.76 -7.67 -8.14
C VAL A 69 -4.05 -8.60 -9.14
N ALA A 70 -4.50 -8.65 -10.38
CA ALA A 70 -3.87 -9.47 -11.43
C ALA A 70 -2.42 -9.06 -11.69
N THR A 71 -2.12 -7.75 -11.68
CA THR A 71 -0.76 -7.23 -11.83
C THR A 71 0.15 -7.70 -10.70
N ILE A 72 -0.30 -7.60 -9.45
CA ILE A 72 0.49 -8.05 -8.30
C ILE A 72 0.62 -9.58 -8.29
N TRP A 73 -0.42 -10.30 -8.71
CA TRP A 73 -0.35 -11.75 -8.90
C TRP A 73 0.72 -12.15 -9.92
N ASP A 74 0.79 -11.47 -11.05
CA ASP A 74 1.85 -11.67 -12.05
C ASP A 74 3.26 -11.42 -11.47
N VAL A 75 3.41 -10.41 -10.64
CA VAL A 75 4.67 -10.12 -9.93
C VAL A 75 5.02 -11.25 -8.96
N VAL A 76 4.07 -11.72 -8.15
CA VAL A 76 4.27 -12.82 -7.21
C VAL A 76 4.71 -14.09 -7.94
N GLN A 77 4.03 -14.45 -9.02
CA GLN A 77 4.37 -15.66 -9.80
C GLN A 77 5.76 -15.58 -10.45
N LYS A 78 6.09 -14.44 -11.08
CA LYS A 78 7.31 -14.31 -11.88
C LYS A 78 8.56 -14.02 -11.06
N VAL A 79 8.42 -13.31 -9.94
CA VAL A 79 9.55 -12.83 -9.13
C VAL A 79 9.54 -13.42 -7.72
N GLY A 80 8.40 -13.83 -7.21
CA GLY A 80 8.24 -14.40 -5.87
C GLY A 80 9.05 -15.69 -5.66
N GLY A 81 9.00 -16.59 -6.61
CA GLY A 81 9.70 -17.89 -6.53
C GLY A 81 9.02 -18.88 -5.58
N GLY A 82 7.77 -18.63 -5.18
CA GLY A 82 6.96 -19.42 -4.26
C GLY A 82 6.07 -18.53 -3.38
N PRO A 83 5.51 -19.07 -2.30
CA PRO A 83 4.71 -18.29 -1.36
C PRO A 83 5.49 -17.07 -0.83
N THR A 84 4.82 -15.93 -0.73
CA THR A 84 5.42 -14.61 -0.60
C THR A 84 4.78 -13.84 0.56
N HIS A 85 5.55 -13.01 1.26
CA HIS A 85 4.98 -12.02 2.17
C HIS A 85 4.43 -10.84 1.37
N LEU A 86 3.21 -10.40 1.67
CA LEU A 86 2.61 -9.21 1.05
C LEU A 86 2.57 -8.05 2.04
N VAL A 87 2.99 -6.88 1.58
CA VAL A 87 2.98 -5.64 2.35
C VAL A 87 2.21 -4.59 1.56
N GLY A 88 1.11 -4.10 2.11
CA GLY A 88 0.29 -3.06 1.48
C GLY A 88 0.30 -1.75 2.26
N HIS A 89 0.12 -0.63 1.55
CA HIS A 89 -0.20 0.66 2.13
C HIS A 89 -1.47 1.23 1.48
N SER A 90 -2.44 1.68 2.29
CA SER A 90 -3.66 2.34 1.80
C SER A 90 -4.39 1.48 0.74
N LEU A 91 -4.62 1.97 -0.49
CA LEU A 91 -5.16 1.18 -1.62
C LEU A 91 -4.45 -0.17 -1.76
N GLY A 92 -3.13 -0.20 -1.61
CA GLY A 92 -2.35 -1.44 -1.70
C GLY A 92 -2.74 -2.49 -0.65
N THR A 93 -3.31 -2.09 0.47
CA THR A 93 -3.82 -3.04 1.47
C THR A 93 -5.03 -3.82 0.96
N LEU A 94 -5.94 -3.15 0.26
CA LEU A 94 -7.09 -3.82 -0.36
C LEU A 94 -6.64 -4.77 -1.47
N VAL A 95 -5.67 -4.37 -2.29
CA VAL A 95 -5.07 -5.28 -3.30
C VAL A 95 -4.48 -6.53 -2.63
N CYS A 96 -3.73 -6.36 -1.53
CA CYS A 96 -3.16 -7.47 -0.78
C CYS A 96 -4.24 -8.39 -0.16
N LEU A 97 -5.30 -7.82 0.41
CA LEU A 97 -6.41 -8.58 0.99
C LEU A 97 -7.15 -9.40 -0.07
N LEU A 98 -7.46 -8.79 -1.22
CA LEU A 98 -8.12 -9.47 -2.34
C LEU A 98 -7.25 -10.60 -2.89
N LEU A 99 -5.95 -10.34 -3.10
CA LEU A 99 -5.02 -11.36 -3.58
C LEU A 99 -4.89 -12.52 -2.58
N ALA A 100 -4.75 -12.23 -1.29
CA ALA A 100 -4.63 -13.27 -0.26
C ALA A 100 -5.91 -14.13 -0.12
N ALA A 101 -7.09 -13.54 -0.33
CA ALA A 101 -8.35 -14.28 -0.34
C ALA A 101 -8.49 -15.17 -1.59
N GLN A 102 -7.98 -14.71 -2.74
CA GLN A 102 -8.02 -15.46 -4.01
C GLN A 102 -6.93 -16.53 -4.11
N GLN A 103 -5.76 -16.31 -3.51
CA GLN A 103 -4.57 -17.15 -3.62
C GLN A 103 -3.96 -17.47 -2.25
N PRO A 104 -4.73 -18.07 -1.30
CA PRO A 104 -4.30 -18.21 0.09
C PRO A 104 -3.02 -19.02 0.28
N GLU A 105 -2.75 -19.99 -0.61
CA GLU A 105 -1.56 -20.84 -0.55
C GLU A 105 -0.27 -20.12 -1.01
N TRP A 106 -0.41 -18.92 -1.62
CA TRP A 106 0.71 -18.14 -2.12
C TRP A 106 1.10 -16.98 -1.20
N VAL A 107 0.40 -16.82 -0.07
CA VAL A 107 0.65 -15.72 0.86
C VAL A 107 1.09 -16.26 2.22
N LYS A 108 2.38 -16.08 2.54
CA LYS A 108 2.97 -16.46 3.84
C LYS A 108 2.46 -15.59 4.98
N SER A 109 2.40 -14.29 4.78
CA SER A 109 1.88 -13.32 5.75
C SER A 109 1.44 -12.03 5.08
N LEU A 110 0.57 -11.29 5.76
CA LEU A 110 0.13 -9.95 5.38
C LEU A 110 0.63 -8.91 6.38
N THR A 111 1.15 -7.77 5.87
CA THR A 111 1.35 -6.55 6.66
C THR A 111 0.61 -5.40 5.98
N LEU A 112 -0.30 -4.77 6.71
CA LEU A 112 -1.22 -3.77 6.20
C LEU A 112 -0.99 -2.44 6.93
N PHE A 113 -0.43 -1.44 6.23
CA PHE A 113 -0.19 -0.10 6.73
C PHE A 113 -1.31 0.86 6.28
N GLY A 114 -1.98 1.55 7.21
CA GLY A 114 -3.13 2.42 6.89
C GLY A 114 -4.23 1.66 6.14
N PRO A 115 -4.83 0.61 6.74
CA PRO A 115 -5.57 -0.43 6.03
C PRO A 115 -6.92 0.05 5.51
N ILE A 116 -7.24 -0.31 4.27
CA ILE A 116 -8.54 -0.16 3.65
C ILE A 116 -9.03 -1.56 3.28
N ALA A 117 -10.11 -2.03 3.92
CA ALA A 117 -10.77 -3.29 3.54
C ALA A 117 -11.83 -3.06 2.45
N GLU A 118 -12.56 -1.97 2.58
CA GLU A 118 -13.55 -1.49 1.62
C GLU A 118 -13.82 -0.01 1.87
N PRO A 119 -13.90 0.84 0.84
CA PRO A 119 -14.24 2.24 1.03
C PRO A 119 -15.70 2.42 1.48
N SER A 120 -15.93 3.26 2.48
CA SER A 120 -17.29 3.69 2.85
C SER A 120 -17.90 4.61 1.78
N ASP A 121 -19.23 4.77 1.76
CA ASP A 121 -19.90 5.65 0.80
C ASP A 121 -19.35 7.08 0.78
N PRO A 122 -19.07 7.73 1.93
CA PRO A 122 -18.40 9.03 1.92
C PRO A 122 -16.99 8.99 1.34
N ALA A 123 -16.23 7.90 1.56
CA ALA A 123 -14.90 7.74 0.97
C ALA A 123 -14.98 7.53 -0.55
N ARG A 124 -15.94 6.74 -1.02
CA ARG A 124 -16.22 6.54 -2.46
C ARG A 124 -16.54 7.88 -3.16
N GLN A 125 -17.33 8.74 -2.50
CA GLN A 125 -17.63 10.05 -3.07
C GLN A 125 -16.38 10.95 -3.13
N ARG A 126 -15.59 11.02 -2.06
CA ARG A 126 -14.31 11.78 -2.06
C ARG A 126 -13.33 11.28 -3.13
N LEU A 127 -13.28 9.97 -3.38
CA LEU A 127 -12.44 9.40 -4.44
C LEU A 127 -12.91 9.84 -5.84
N ARG A 128 -14.22 9.86 -6.11
CA ARG A 128 -14.77 10.38 -7.38
C ARG A 128 -14.49 11.88 -7.55
N ASP A 129 -14.57 12.64 -6.46
CA ASP A 129 -14.27 14.08 -6.50
C ASP A 129 -12.80 14.34 -6.81
N ARG A 130 -11.89 13.59 -6.18
CA ARG A 130 -10.45 13.62 -6.49
C ARG A 130 -10.14 13.21 -7.94
N ALA A 131 -10.84 12.23 -8.48
CA ALA A 131 -10.68 11.83 -9.88
C ALA A 131 -11.07 12.97 -10.84
N ARG A 132 -12.15 13.69 -10.54
CA ARG A 132 -12.56 14.87 -11.33
C ARG A 132 -11.53 16.01 -11.20
N GLU A 133 -11.11 16.33 -9.98
CA GLU A 133 -10.09 17.35 -9.71
C GLU A 133 -8.80 17.05 -10.47
N ALA A 134 -8.30 15.80 -10.42
CA ALA A 134 -7.09 15.40 -11.12
C ALA A 134 -7.18 15.66 -12.64
N ARG A 135 -8.34 15.38 -13.26
CA ARG A 135 -8.56 15.61 -14.69
C ARG A 135 -8.71 17.09 -15.05
N GLN A 136 -9.34 17.87 -14.20
CA GLN A 136 -9.66 19.27 -14.49
C GLN A 136 -8.53 20.21 -14.11
N ASP A 137 -7.95 20.02 -12.92
CA ASP A 137 -7.04 20.98 -12.30
C ASP A 137 -5.61 20.40 -12.12
N GLY A 138 -5.42 19.11 -12.45
CA GLY A 138 -4.14 18.43 -12.26
C GLY A 138 -3.88 18.03 -10.82
N MET A 139 -2.60 17.84 -10.48
CA MET A 139 -2.22 17.21 -9.22
C MET A 139 -1.92 18.18 -8.07
N ILE A 140 -1.92 19.48 -8.30
CA ILE A 140 -1.45 20.47 -7.31
C ILE A 140 -2.31 20.45 -6.04
N GLY A 141 -3.63 20.66 -6.16
CA GLY A 141 -4.54 20.68 -5.02
C GLY A 141 -4.57 19.35 -4.27
N ILE A 142 -4.56 18.24 -5.03
CA ILE A 142 -4.50 16.88 -4.49
C ILE A 142 -3.23 16.65 -3.68
N ALA A 143 -2.07 17.08 -4.20
CA ALA A 143 -0.78 16.93 -3.55
C ALA A 143 -0.69 17.77 -2.27
N ASP A 144 -1.21 19.00 -2.29
CA ASP A 144 -1.28 19.88 -1.13
C ASP A 144 -2.18 19.29 -0.04
N ALA A 145 -3.36 18.77 -0.42
CA ALA A 145 -4.28 18.13 0.52
C ALA A 145 -3.71 16.82 1.12
N ALA A 146 -3.01 16.02 0.31
CA ALA A 146 -2.38 14.77 0.78
C ALA A 146 -1.25 15.04 1.77
N SER A 147 -0.45 16.09 1.55
CA SER A 147 0.68 16.45 2.40
C SER A 147 0.24 17.12 3.71
N SER A 148 -0.82 17.92 3.69
CA SER A 148 -1.30 18.64 4.87
C SER A 148 -2.27 17.83 5.72
N GLY A 149 -3.13 17.00 5.12
CA GLY A 149 -4.18 16.25 5.81
C GLY A 149 -3.86 14.79 6.07
N GLY A 150 -2.84 14.23 5.42
CA GLY A 150 -2.47 12.81 5.57
C GLY A 150 -1.29 12.55 6.50
N VAL A 151 -0.57 13.61 6.92
CA VAL A 151 0.60 13.53 7.81
C VAL A 151 0.26 14.18 9.14
N SER A 152 0.64 13.55 10.26
CA SER A 152 0.43 14.14 11.58
C SER A 152 1.26 15.41 11.77
N SER A 153 0.76 16.33 12.60
CA SER A 153 1.49 17.58 12.93
C SER A 153 2.80 17.29 13.65
N ALA A 154 2.82 16.31 14.53
CA ALA A 154 4.01 15.88 15.24
C ALA A 154 5.08 15.32 14.28
N SER A 155 4.68 14.50 13.29
CA SER A 155 5.59 13.97 12.28
C SER A 155 6.17 15.07 11.39
N SER A 156 5.33 16.01 10.95
CA SER A 156 5.78 17.17 10.14
C SER A 156 6.76 18.06 10.91
N SER A 157 6.53 18.25 12.20
CA SER A 157 7.43 19.03 13.07
C SER A 157 8.76 18.32 13.33
N ALA A 158 8.72 16.99 13.48
CA ALA A 158 9.93 16.18 13.71
C ALA A 158 10.80 15.99 12.45
N ASN A 159 10.17 16.03 11.27
CA ASN A 159 10.87 15.87 9.99
C ASN A 159 10.28 16.81 8.93
N ALA A 160 10.96 17.95 8.71
CA ALA A 160 10.52 18.95 7.76
C ALA A 160 10.48 18.49 6.29
N LEU A 161 11.11 17.36 5.95
CA LEU A 161 11.10 16.81 4.58
C LEU A 161 9.89 15.92 4.31
N LEU A 162 9.15 15.51 5.35
CA LEU A 162 8.10 14.50 5.22
C LEU A 162 6.90 14.99 4.39
N ALA A 163 6.31 16.12 4.77
CA ALA A 163 5.18 16.69 4.03
C ALA A 163 5.58 17.08 2.59
N PRO A 164 6.72 17.76 2.34
CA PRO A 164 7.23 17.96 0.98
C PRO A 164 7.44 16.69 0.18
N PHE A 165 7.89 15.59 0.80
CA PHE A 165 8.08 14.33 0.11
C PHE A 165 6.74 13.70 -0.31
N VAL A 166 5.73 13.70 0.56
CA VAL A 166 4.37 13.23 0.25
C VAL A 166 3.77 14.08 -0.88
N ARG A 167 3.95 15.41 -0.80
CA ARG A 167 3.52 16.34 -1.85
C ARG A 167 4.15 16.02 -3.20
N GLU A 168 5.46 15.87 -3.24
CA GLU A 168 6.22 15.59 -4.47
C GLU A 168 5.82 14.23 -5.07
N SER A 169 5.58 13.21 -4.24
CA SER A 169 5.13 11.91 -4.70
C SER A 169 3.80 11.99 -5.46
N HIS A 170 2.86 12.83 -5.00
CA HIS A 170 1.59 13.07 -5.68
C HIS A 170 1.75 13.95 -6.93
N MET A 171 2.57 15.02 -6.84
CA MET A 171 2.80 15.92 -7.96
C MET A 171 3.34 15.20 -9.21
N ARG A 172 4.06 14.12 -9.03
CA ARG A 172 4.69 13.35 -10.12
C ARG A 172 3.77 12.31 -10.76
N GLN A 173 2.55 12.13 -10.26
CA GLN A 173 1.60 11.19 -10.85
C GLN A 173 1.03 11.74 -12.17
N ASP A 174 0.78 10.84 -13.13
CA ASP A 174 -0.06 11.14 -14.28
C ASP A 174 -1.50 11.43 -13.79
N PRO A 175 -2.07 12.62 -14.09
CA PRO A 175 -3.41 12.96 -13.58
C PRO A 175 -4.49 11.95 -13.96
N GLU A 176 -4.46 11.43 -15.19
CA GLU A 176 -5.44 10.43 -15.65
C GLU A 176 -5.21 9.07 -14.98
N GLY A 177 -3.95 8.65 -14.79
CA GLY A 177 -3.62 7.44 -14.05
C GLY A 177 -4.06 7.52 -12.59
N PHE A 178 -3.87 8.67 -11.94
CA PHE A 178 -4.35 8.91 -10.59
C PHE A 178 -5.88 8.92 -10.51
N ALA A 179 -6.55 9.58 -11.46
CA ALA A 179 -8.01 9.64 -11.54
C ALA A 179 -8.62 8.25 -11.69
N GLN A 180 -8.12 7.45 -12.62
CA GLN A 180 -8.59 6.07 -12.79
C GLN A 180 -8.30 5.19 -11.56
N SER A 181 -7.18 5.39 -10.88
CA SER A 181 -6.88 4.68 -9.63
C SER A 181 -7.86 5.05 -8.50
N CYS A 182 -8.26 6.31 -8.42
CA CYS A 182 -9.32 6.75 -7.51
C CYS A 182 -10.68 6.10 -7.86
N GLU A 183 -11.04 6.04 -9.14
CA GLU A 183 -12.28 5.40 -9.60
C GLU A 183 -12.27 3.89 -9.34
N ALA A 184 -11.15 3.21 -9.61
CA ALA A 184 -10.97 1.80 -9.29
C ALA A 184 -11.19 1.52 -7.79
N LEU A 185 -10.63 2.37 -6.92
CA LEU A 185 -10.86 2.24 -5.47
C LEU A 185 -12.30 2.62 -5.10
N ALA A 186 -12.90 3.64 -5.73
CA ALA A 186 -14.27 4.07 -5.44
C ALA A 186 -15.34 3.02 -5.80
N THR A 187 -15.06 2.13 -6.73
CA THR A 187 -15.95 1.04 -7.14
C THR A 187 -15.59 -0.31 -6.52
N ALA A 188 -14.47 -0.38 -5.80
CA ALA A 188 -13.99 -1.62 -5.23
C ALA A 188 -14.96 -2.22 -4.21
N GLU A 189 -15.07 -3.54 -4.25
CA GLU A 189 -15.70 -4.35 -3.20
C GLU A 189 -14.61 -4.93 -2.29
N GLY A 190 -14.95 -5.16 -1.02
CA GLY A 190 -14.03 -5.73 -0.05
C GLY A 190 -13.76 -7.22 -0.31
N ALA A 191 -12.62 -7.70 0.17
CA ALA A 191 -12.32 -9.12 0.20
C ALA A 191 -13.21 -9.84 1.23
N ASP A 192 -13.59 -11.08 0.94
CA ASP A 192 -14.15 -11.95 1.97
C ASP A 192 -13.03 -12.39 2.92
N LEU A 193 -12.92 -11.70 4.04
CA LEU A 193 -11.85 -11.89 5.02
C LEU A 193 -11.86 -13.28 5.69
N ARG A 194 -12.96 -14.06 5.54
CA ARG A 194 -13.05 -15.44 6.05
C ARG A 194 -12.12 -16.40 5.29
N PHE A 195 -11.70 -16.06 4.08
CA PHE A 195 -10.76 -16.85 3.29
C PHE A 195 -9.30 -16.55 3.58
N LEU A 196 -9.00 -15.52 4.39
CA LEU A 196 -7.62 -15.23 4.80
C LEU A 196 -7.11 -16.30 5.77
N ARG A 197 -6.02 -16.95 5.39
CA ARG A 197 -5.41 -18.04 6.17
C ARG A 197 -4.04 -17.67 6.74
N CYS A 198 -3.43 -16.63 6.22
CA CYS A 198 -2.09 -16.22 6.61
C CYS A 198 -2.09 -15.31 7.85
N PRO A 199 -1.04 -15.36 8.67
CA PRO A 199 -0.81 -14.40 9.74
C PRO A 199 -0.87 -12.97 9.23
N THR A 200 -1.62 -12.10 9.93
CA THR A 200 -1.88 -10.73 9.48
C THR A 200 -1.49 -9.72 10.57
N LEU A 201 -0.63 -8.78 10.20
CA LEU A 201 -0.27 -7.61 10.99
C LEU A 201 -0.92 -6.36 10.38
N ILE A 202 -1.61 -5.60 11.19
CA ILE A 202 -2.30 -4.37 10.80
C ILE A 202 -1.65 -3.22 11.59
N VAL A 203 -1.21 -2.18 10.88
CA VAL A 203 -0.55 -1.01 11.48
C VAL A 203 -1.23 0.26 10.99
N THR A 204 -1.67 1.10 11.90
CA THR A 204 -2.29 2.40 11.59
C THR A 204 -1.78 3.47 12.55
N GLY A 205 -1.95 4.73 12.19
CA GLY A 205 -1.69 5.86 13.08
C GLY A 205 -2.92 6.22 13.91
N ASP A 206 -2.71 6.77 15.09
CA ASP A 206 -3.79 7.29 15.96
C ASP A 206 -4.48 8.54 15.37
N GLU A 207 -3.76 9.28 14.51
CA GLU A 207 -4.27 10.47 13.79
C GLU A 207 -4.65 10.14 12.32
N ASP A 208 -4.71 8.87 11.92
CA ASP A 208 -5.09 8.48 10.56
C ASP A 208 -6.60 8.70 10.31
N ALA A 209 -6.93 9.77 9.62
CA ALA A 209 -8.32 10.11 9.26
C ALA A 209 -8.85 9.31 8.04
N VAL A 210 -7.97 8.63 7.30
CA VAL A 210 -8.35 7.80 6.13
C VAL A 210 -8.65 6.37 6.56
N ALA A 211 -7.79 5.80 7.40
CA ALA A 211 -7.88 4.44 7.94
C ALA A 211 -7.73 4.46 9.47
N PRO A 212 -8.72 4.98 10.21
CA PRO A 212 -8.61 5.16 11.65
C PRO A 212 -8.45 3.83 12.39
N PRO A 213 -7.97 3.85 13.65
CA PRO A 213 -7.80 2.65 14.45
C PRO A 213 -9.04 1.75 14.52
N SER A 214 -10.23 2.32 14.47
CA SER A 214 -11.50 1.58 14.43
C SER A 214 -11.67 0.76 13.15
N ALA A 215 -11.20 1.26 11.99
CA ALA A 215 -11.20 0.52 10.74
C ALA A 215 -10.20 -0.64 10.78
N ALA A 216 -9.01 -0.42 11.36
CA ALA A 216 -8.02 -1.47 11.58
C ALA A 216 -8.56 -2.58 12.49
N GLN A 217 -9.25 -2.22 13.57
CA GLN A 217 -9.87 -3.19 14.48
C GLN A 217 -11.00 -3.97 13.80
N ALA A 218 -11.83 -3.32 12.99
CA ALA A 218 -12.91 -3.99 12.25
C ALA A 218 -12.41 -5.03 11.25
N ILE A 219 -11.20 -4.88 10.71
CA ILE A 219 -10.54 -5.90 9.90
C ILE A 219 -10.06 -7.05 10.81
N ALA A 220 -9.39 -6.71 11.91
CA ALA A 220 -8.83 -7.69 12.83
C ALA A 220 -9.91 -8.60 13.44
N ASP A 221 -11.08 -8.06 13.74
CA ASP A 221 -12.21 -8.82 14.29
C ASP A 221 -12.72 -9.91 13.32
N LYS A 222 -12.46 -9.76 12.03
CA LYS A 222 -12.86 -10.70 10.98
C LYS A 222 -11.74 -11.65 10.54
N VAL A 223 -10.49 -11.34 10.85
CA VAL A 223 -9.31 -12.13 10.46
C VAL A 223 -8.74 -12.85 11.67
N LYS A 224 -8.87 -14.17 11.69
CA LYS A 224 -8.41 -14.99 12.81
C LYS A 224 -6.92 -14.79 13.11
N GLY A 225 -6.60 -14.37 14.32
CA GLY A 225 -5.21 -14.17 14.78
C GLY A 225 -4.53 -12.91 14.26
N ALA A 226 -5.27 -12.01 13.62
CA ALA A 226 -4.73 -10.72 13.23
C ALA A 226 -4.27 -9.90 14.45
N LYS A 227 -3.17 -9.16 14.28
CA LYS A 227 -2.60 -8.28 15.31
C LYS A 227 -2.72 -6.84 14.86
N VAL A 228 -3.25 -5.96 15.70
CA VAL A 228 -3.34 -4.52 15.45
C VAL A 228 -2.25 -3.79 16.25
N LYS A 229 -1.59 -2.84 15.60
CA LYS A 229 -0.67 -1.88 16.21
C LYS A 229 -1.09 -0.48 15.81
N VAL A 230 -1.38 0.35 16.80
CA VAL A 230 -1.64 1.78 16.61
C VAL A 230 -0.35 2.53 16.99
N LEU A 231 0.11 3.38 16.08
CA LEU A 231 1.31 4.20 16.25
C LEU A 231 0.89 5.59 16.72
N GLU A 232 1.45 6.05 17.83
CA GLU A 232 1.14 7.35 18.43
C GLU A 232 1.69 8.50 17.57
N HIS A 233 0.94 9.61 17.53
CA HIS A 233 1.28 10.83 16.80
C HIS A 233 1.60 10.55 15.32
N CYS A 234 0.83 9.70 14.70
CA CYS A 234 1.06 9.19 13.36
C CYS A 234 -0.23 9.31 12.52
N GLY A 235 -0.13 9.87 11.33
CA GLY A 235 -1.21 9.96 10.35
C GLY A 235 -1.26 8.75 9.44
N HIS A 236 -1.72 8.99 8.19
CA HIS A 236 -1.95 7.94 7.21
C HIS A 236 -0.66 7.37 6.58
N TRP A 237 0.41 8.17 6.52
CA TRP A 237 1.67 7.79 5.88
C TRP A 237 2.60 7.05 6.83
N THR A 238 2.09 6.04 7.53
CA THR A 238 2.80 5.30 8.58
C THR A 238 4.23 4.87 8.19
N PRO A 239 4.55 4.35 6.96
CA PRO A 239 5.91 3.99 6.58
C PRO A 239 6.88 5.17 6.50
N PHE A 240 6.36 6.39 6.28
CA PHE A 240 7.15 7.61 6.24
C PHE A 240 7.22 8.31 7.59
N GLU A 241 6.12 8.29 8.34
CA GLU A 241 6.00 9.01 9.61
C GLU A 241 6.71 8.30 10.74
N ARG A 242 6.63 6.97 10.77
CA ARG A 242 7.22 6.10 11.80
C ARG A 242 8.04 4.98 11.17
N PRO A 243 9.06 5.31 10.32
CA PRO A 243 9.78 4.31 9.55
C PRO A 243 10.50 3.27 10.41
N ARG A 244 11.04 3.67 11.57
CA ARG A 244 11.74 2.74 12.47
C ARG A 244 10.79 1.73 13.08
N ASP A 245 9.61 2.17 13.55
CA ASP A 245 8.61 1.28 14.13
C ASP A 245 8.01 0.37 13.07
N CYS A 246 7.64 0.91 11.91
CA CYS A 246 7.14 0.13 10.78
C CYS A 246 8.16 -0.92 10.32
N ALA A 247 9.43 -0.55 10.19
CA ALA A 247 10.51 -1.46 9.79
C ALA A 247 10.71 -2.58 10.81
N ARG A 248 10.72 -2.27 12.11
CA ARG A 248 10.83 -3.25 13.19
C ARG A 248 9.63 -4.20 13.19
N LEU A 249 8.42 -3.68 13.20
CA LEU A 249 7.18 -4.48 13.21
C LEU A 249 7.09 -5.40 11.99
N LEU A 250 7.41 -4.88 10.80
CA LEU A 250 7.45 -5.67 9.57
C LEU A 250 8.50 -6.77 9.64
N SER A 251 9.74 -6.44 10.04
CA SER A 251 10.83 -7.41 10.13
C SER A 251 10.53 -8.53 11.13
N GLU A 252 9.99 -8.20 12.29
CA GLU A 252 9.56 -9.18 13.31
C GLU A 252 8.47 -10.09 12.73
N HIS A 253 7.47 -9.52 12.04
CA HIS A 253 6.34 -10.26 11.50
C HIS A 253 6.75 -11.21 10.37
N VAL A 254 7.53 -10.76 9.38
CA VAL A 254 7.94 -11.62 8.26
C VAL A 254 8.88 -12.73 8.72
N ARG A 255 9.82 -12.46 9.65
CA ARG A 255 10.73 -13.48 10.19
C ARG A 255 10.00 -14.54 10.98
N ALA A 256 9.00 -14.17 11.79
CA ALA A 256 8.20 -15.10 12.57
C ALA A 256 7.34 -16.04 11.68
N ASN A 257 7.12 -15.68 10.42
CA ASN A 257 6.26 -16.41 9.50
C ASN A 257 7.02 -16.92 8.25
N GLU A 258 8.34 -16.99 8.31
CA GLU A 258 9.17 -17.46 7.18
C GLU A 258 9.01 -18.95 6.90
N THR A 259 8.79 -19.74 7.94
CA THR A 259 8.68 -21.21 7.88
C THR A 259 7.24 -21.71 7.93
N ALA A 260 6.26 -20.82 7.87
CA ALA A 260 4.85 -21.18 7.91
C ALA A 260 4.33 -21.68 6.56
#